data_bfa6be69b1e6b9a13fe5e8784edc70e7
#
_entry.id   bfa6be69b1e6b9a13fe5e8784edc70e7
#
_cell.length_a   1.000
_cell.length_b   1.000
_cell.length_c   1.000
_cell.angle_alpha   90.00
_cell.angle_beta   90.00
_cell.angle_gamma   90.00
#
_symmetry.space_group_name_H-M   'P 1'
#
loop_
_entity.id
_entity.type
_entity.pdbx_description
1 polymer ?
#
loop_
_entity_poly.entity_id
_entity_poly.type
_entity_poly.pdbx_seq_one_letter_code
_entity_poly.pdbx_strand_id
1 'polypeptide(L)'
;MTGLKLSSHFATFIIEVSLVFSLTSCKKDDTSITSGDLQVVPREAAYAGCYPLVGTSQIGIWDATGNSITPALGDDFFGQDAQFTHTTPAYTKSSDGLTVKDEVTGLTWQKTYDSGTYYWASIQTVVDNLNKQNYGGYSDWRVPTIKELYSLWDASEGWPYINTAYFDIKYTDEQELSHAIFWSSDKYTGVLGNVSSSMETPGSELAFGVNFGTGHIKSYSINVGPKHQVRCVRGNLSYGVNLFQNNNDGTISDLATGLMWQQNDNGSGMDWKNALAYAQTQNAANHLGHNDWRLPNTKELQSLVDYKRSPYATNPANVGPAINAIFSCTSILNDGGKADYPYYWTNTSAIANPTGTYTNAWYVAFGQAEDGNGENLHGAGAVRFDRKTVGTGEGEERVLNYVRLVRTN
;
A
#
# COMPACT_ATOMS: atom_id res chain seq x y z
N MET A 1 -59.95 -37.64 50.40
CA MET A 1 -58.52 -37.93 50.56
C MET A 1 -57.78 -37.26 49.45
N THR A 2 -57.10 -36.23 49.79
CA THR A 2 -56.50 -35.19 48.95
C THR A 2 -55.13 -35.62 48.43
N GLY A 3 -54.92 -35.55 47.14
CA GLY A 3 -53.64 -35.76 46.50
C GLY A 3 -53.11 -34.45 45.90
N LEU A 4 -52.05 -33.89 46.47
CA LEU A 4 -51.34 -32.73 45.96
C LEU A 4 -50.54 -33.10 44.71
N LYS A 5 -50.67 -32.34 43.63
CA LYS A 5 -49.73 -32.31 42.49
C LYS A 5 -48.72 -31.20 42.68
N LEU A 6 -47.43 -31.54 42.80
CA LEU A 6 -46.31 -30.59 42.67
C LEU A 6 -46.06 -30.34 41.16
N SER A 7 -46.09 -29.09 40.73
CA SER A 7 -45.61 -28.66 39.42
C SER A 7 -44.20 -28.09 39.59
N SER A 8 -43.21 -28.70 38.95
CA SER A 8 -41.81 -28.20 38.89
C SER A 8 -41.71 -27.18 37.73
N HIS A 9 -41.48 -25.90 38.05
CA HIS A 9 -41.07 -24.90 37.08
C HIS A 9 -39.53 -24.90 37.00
N PHE A 10 -39.01 -25.37 35.86
CA PHE A 10 -37.63 -25.12 35.51
C PHE A 10 -37.55 -23.69 34.87
N ALA A 11 -36.95 -22.78 35.59
CA ALA A 11 -36.57 -21.47 35.06
C ALA A 11 -35.22 -21.64 34.37
N THR A 12 -35.21 -21.51 33.05
CA THR A 12 -33.98 -21.43 32.25
C THR A 12 -33.45 -20.00 32.33
N PHE A 13 -32.35 -19.81 33.05
CA PHE A 13 -31.61 -18.57 33.06
C PHE A 13 -30.77 -18.50 31.77
N ILE A 14 -31.13 -17.65 30.84
CA ILE A 14 -30.29 -17.24 29.71
C ILE A 14 -29.38 -16.14 30.24
N ILE A 15 -28.09 -16.44 30.39
CA ILE A 15 -27.07 -15.42 30.64
C ILE A 15 -26.69 -14.83 29.29
N GLU A 16 -27.24 -13.65 28.96
CA GLU A 16 -26.70 -12.82 27.88
C GLU A 16 -25.36 -12.23 28.34
N VAL A 17 -24.26 -12.77 27.79
CA VAL A 17 -22.94 -12.15 27.92
C VAL A 17 -22.87 -11.03 26.88
N SER A 18 -23.26 -9.83 27.27
CA SER A 18 -23.01 -8.62 26.48
C SER A 18 -21.51 -8.32 26.55
N LEU A 19 -20.78 -8.67 25.50
CA LEU A 19 -19.39 -8.27 25.33
C LEU A 19 -19.38 -6.79 24.92
N VAL A 20 -19.25 -5.91 25.92
CA VAL A 20 -19.02 -4.48 25.68
C VAL A 20 -17.57 -4.31 25.26
N PHE A 21 -17.31 -4.21 23.96
CA PHE A 21 -16.03 -3.72 23.47
C PHE A 21 -15.98 -2.19 23.73
N SER A 22 -15.23 -1.80 24.74
CA SER A 22 -14.88 -0.40 24.90
C SER A 22 -13.87 -0.03 23.80
N LEU A 23 -14.28 0.85 22.89
CA LEU A 23 -13.40 1.51 21.93
C LEU A 23 -12.43 2.41 22.72
N THR A 24 -11.29 1.89 23.09
CA THR A 24 -10.17 2.71 23.53
C THR A 24 -9.47 3.28 22.29
N SER A 25 -9.54 4.60 22.16
CA SER A 25 -8.74 5.35 21.19
C SER A 25 -7.27 4.95 21.32
N CYS A 26 -6.55 4.87 20.19
CA CYS A 26 -5.13 4.60 20.15
C CYS A 26 -4.34 5.56 21.04
N LYS A 27 -4.16 5.23 22.29
CA LYS A 27 -3.20 5.86 23.19
C LYS A 27 -1.95 4.98 23.25
N LYS A 28 -0.81 5.65 23.13
CA LYS A 28 0.52 5.09 23.25
C LYS A 28 0.68 4.43 24.62
N ASP A 29 0.67 3.10 24.68
CA ASP A 29 1.05 2.38 25.90
C ASP A 29 2.46 1.79 25.68
N ASP A 30 3.42 2.38 26.40
CA ASP A 30 4.78 1.84 26.57
C ASP A 30 4.71 0.63 27.51
N THR A 31 4.53 -0.56 26.96
CA THR A 31 4.79 -1.79 27.73
C THR A 31 6.09 -2.42 27.22
N SER A 32 7.12 -2.35 28.06
CA SER A 32 8.38 -3.07 27.90
C SER A 32 8.16 -4.56 27.94
N ILE A 33 8.41 -5.26 26.84
CA ILE A 33 8.45 -6.72 26.77
C ILE A 33 9.86 -7.16 27.18
N THR A 34 9.96 -7.89 28.27
CA THR A 34 11.20 -8.52 28.73
C THR A 34 11.52 -9.75 27.87
N SER A 35 12.80 -9.89 27.53
CA SER A 35 13.36 -10.97 26.72
C SER A 35 13.20 -12.34 27.37
N GLY A 36 12.47 -13.23 26.72
CA GLY A 36 12.43 -14.66 27.04
C GLY A 36 11.70 -15.42 25.95
N ASP A 37 12.44 -16.30 25.27
CA ASP A 37 11.99 -17.25 24.26
C ASP A 37 11.41 -16.67 22.93
N LEU A 38 12.31 -16.47 21.96
CA LEU A 38 11.99 -16.24 20.57
C LEU A 38 11.41 -17.52 19.93
N GLN A 39 10.11 -17.73 20.10
CA GLN A 39 9.35 -18.53 19.15
C GLN A 39 9.16 -17.65 17.92
N VAL A 40 9.60 -18.11 16.74
CA VAL A 40 9.24 -17.52 15.46
C VAL A 40 7.73 -17.71 15.28
N VAL A 41 6.94 -16.77 15.76
CA VAL A 41 5.48 -16.75 15.50
C VAL A 41 5.30 -16.46 14.02
N PRO A 42 4.62 -17.34 13.27
CA PRO A 42 4.28 -17.01 11.88
C PRO A 42 3.59 -15.65 11.86
N ARG A 43 3.96 -14.78 10.93
CA ARG A 43 3.44 -13.40 10.81
C ARG A 43 1.91 -13.34 10.72
N GLU A 44 1.26 -14.42 10.28
CA GLU A 44 -0.20 -14.56 10.22
C GLU A 44 -0.87 -14.61 11.61
N ALA A 45 -0.12 -14.89 12.67
CA ALA A 45 -0.60 -14.91 14.05
C ALA A 45 -0.24 -13.63 14.83
N ALA A 46 0.46 -12.66 14.22
CA ALA A 46 0.71 -11.39 14.86
C ALA A 46 -0.63 -10.64 15.03
N TYR A 47 -0.95 -10.24 16.24
CA TYR A 47 -2.12 -9.43 16.56
C TYR A 47 -2.02 -8.11 15.75
N ALA A 48 -3.02 -7.83 14.92
CA ALA A 48 -3.11 -6.56 14.22
C ALA A 48 -3.31 -5.44 15.26
N GLY A 49 -2.23 -4.75 15.62
CA GLY A 49 -2.29 -3.55 16.44
C GLY A 49 -2.69 -2.35 15.58
N CYS A 50 -3.20 -1.29 16.21
CA CYS A 50 -3.40 -0.02 15.50
C CYS A 50 -2.06 0.54 15.02
N TYR A 51 -2.00 1.00 13.78
CA TYR A 51 -0.86 1.75 13.27
C TYR A 51 -1.32 2.93 12.41
N PRO A 52 -0.78 4.13 12.60
CA PRO A 52 -1.08 5.25 11.72
C PRO A 52 -0.39 5.04 10.37
N LEU A 53 -1.13 5.29 9.29
CA LEU A 53 -0.51 5.40 7.97
C LEU A 53 0.24 6.72 7.87
N VAL A 54 1.49 6.65 7.41
CA VAL A 54 2.31 7.83 7.15
C VAL A 54 1.79 8.52 5.90
N GLY A 55 1.61 9.83 5.94
CA GLY A 55 1.22 10.65 4.78
C GLY A 55 2.27 10.64 3.68
N THR A 56 1.89 11.13 2.52
CA THR A 56 2.73 11.17 1.31
C THR A 56 3.72 12.32 1.28
N SER A 57 3.57 13.29 2.17
CA SER A 57 4.31 14.56 2.19
C SER A 57 4.04 15.48 0.98
N GLN A 58 3.05 15.18 0.13
CA GLN A 58 2.72 16.07 -0.99
C GLN A 58 2.09 17.37 -0.49
N ILE A 59 2.64 18.52 -0.91
CA ILE A 59 2.20 19.85 -0.46
C ILE A 59 1.62 20.70 -1.58
N GLY A 60 1.78 20.31 -2.84
CA GLY A 60 1.31 21.05 -3.99
C GLY A 60 0.02 20.49 -4.59
N ILE A 61 -0.67 21.33 -5.36
CA ILE A 61 -1.92 21.02 -6.04
C ILE A 61 -1.78 21.48 -7.49
N TRP A 62 -2.12 20.62 -8.46
CA TRP A 62 -1.88 20.89 -9.87
C TRP A 62 -3.04 20.46 -10.77
N ASP A 63 -3.29 21.24 -11.81
CA ASP A 63 -4.20 20.87 -12.89
C ASP A 63 -3.64 19.73 -13.78
N ALA A 64 -4.35 19.38 -14.86
CA ALA A 64 -3.93 18.32 -15.76
C ALA A 64 -2.72 18.72 -16.63
N THR A 65 -2.40 20.00 -16.73
CA THR A 65 -1.25 20.50 -17.49
C THR A 65 -0.02 20.71 -16.60
N GLY A 66 -0.16 20.46 -15.28
CA GLY A 66 0.90 20.59 -14.30
C GLY A 66 1.06 22.01 -13.74
N ASN A 67 0.12 22.93 -14.01
CA ASN A 67 0.12 24.24 -13.39
C ASN A 67 -0.34 24.14 -11.94
N SER A 68 0.33 24.87 -11.04
CA SER A 68 -0.10 25.01 -9.66
C SER A 68 -1.41 25.78 -9.57
N ILE A 69 -2.37 25.24 -8.82
CA ILE A 69 -3.72 25.80 -8.63
C ILE A 69 -4.13 25.79 -7.17
N THR A 70 -5.21 26.49 -6.84
CA THR A 70 -5.84 26.56 -5.51
C THR A 70 -7.35 26.36 -5.63
N PRO A 71 -7.83 25.15 -5.98
CA PRO A 71 -9.24 24.90 -6.20
C PRO A 71 -10.01 24.92 -4.88
N ALA A 72 -11.19 25.53 -4.90
CA ALA A 72 -12.17 25.47 -3.83
C ALA A 72 -13.11 24.26 -4.02
N LEU A 73 -13.91 23.96 -2.99
CA LEU A 73 -14.95 22.95 -3.10
C LEU A 73 -15.92 23.33 -4.23
N GLY A 74 -16.13 22.39 -5.15
CA GLY A 74 -16.95 22.56 -6.35
C GLY A 74 -16.11 22.85 -7.61
N ASP A 75 -14.87 23.23 -7.48
CA ASP A 75 -13.97 23.47 -8.62
C ASP A 75 -13.40 22.16 -9.19
N ASP A 76 -13.00 22.19 -10.45
CA ASP A 76 -12.20 21.15 -11.07
C ASP A 76 -10.90 20.92 -10.27
N PHE A 77 -10.47 19.68 -10.15
CA PHE A 77 -9.25 19.27 -9.42
C PHE A 77 -9.25 19.54 -7.91
N PHE A 78 -10.38 19.89 -7.29
CA PHE A 78 -10.51 19.88 -5.83
C PHE A 78 -10.51 18.45 -5.30
N GLY A 79 -9.88 18.22 -4.17
CA GLY A 79 -9.82 16.91 -3.49
C GLY A 79 -8.47 16.20 -3.66
N GLN A 80 -7.41 16.92 -4.06
CA GLN A 80 -6.05 16.40 -4.12
C GLN A 80 -5.44 16.21 -2.74
N ASP A 81 -4.43 15.37 -2.65
CA ASP A 81 -3.74 14.92 -1.43
C ASP A 81 -3.38 16.06 -0.48
N ALA A 82 -2.75 17.11 -1.00
CA ALA A 82 -2.34 18.29 -0.23
C ALA A 82 -3.50 19.09 0.41
N GLN A 83 -4.75 18.82 0.05
CA GLN A 83 -5.93 19.47 0.64
C GLN A 83 -6.46 18.76 1.88
N PHE A 84 -5.88 17.62 2.25
CA PHE A 84 -6.27 16.84 3.41
C PHE A 84 -5.15 16.75 4.44
N THR A 85 -5.53 16.58 5.70
CA THR A 85 -4.56 16.37 6.78
C THR A 85 -4.17 14.91 6.86
N HIS A 86 -2.88 14.64 6.88
CA HIS A 86 -2.31 13.31 7.01
C HIS A 86 -1.27 13.27 8.13
N THR A 87 -0.93 12.07 8.59
CA THR A 87 0.13 11.87 9.57
C THR A 87 1.49 12.23 8.97
N THR A 88 2.10 13.30 9.46
CA THR A 88 3.41 13.77 8.98
C THR A 88 4.49 12.74 9.31
N PRO A 89 5.37 12.35 8.37
CA PRO A 89 6.53 11.53 8.66
C PRO A 89 7.41 12.16 9.75
N ALA A 90 7.89 11.36 10.69
CA ALA A 90 8.75 11.82 11.78
C ALA A 90 9.89 10.82 12.02
N TYR A 91 11.12 11.28 11.89
CA TYR A 91 12.30 10.43 11.94
C TYR A 91 13.34 10.94 12.95
N THR A 92 14.00 10.00 13.63
CA THR A 92 15.12 10.27 14.54
C THR A 92 16.34 9.45 14.14
N LYS A 93 17.48 10.10 13.89
CA LYS A 93 18.75 9.42 13.64
C LYS A 93 19.34 8.93 14.97
N SER A 94 19.92 7.72 14.98
CA SER A 94 20.72 7.25 16.11
C SER A 94 21.98 8.10 16.30
N SER A 95 22.54 8.10 17.52
CA SER A 95 23.74 8.88 17.85
C SER A 95 24.98 8.44 17.08
N ASP A 96 25.06 7.17 16.70
CA ASP A 96 26.14 6.60 15.87
C ASP A 96 25.92 6.83 14.36
N GLY A 97 24.77 7.38 13.98
CA GLY A 97 24.41 7.66 12.58
C GLY A 97 24.13 6.44 11.72
N LEU A 98 24.02 5.24 12.29
CA LEU A 98 23.81 4.00 11.55
C LEU A 98 22.34 3.74 11.24
N THR A 99 21.44 4.15 12.13
CA THR A 99 20.02 3.83 12.03
C THR A 99 19.12 5.06 12.05
N VAL A 100 17.91 4.91 11.55
CA VAL A 100 16.85 5.90 11.60
C VAL A 100 15.61 5.24 12.18
N LYS A 101 15.12 5.76 13.28
CA LYS A 101 13.82 5.37 13.84
C LYS A 101 12.72 6.18 13.17
N ASP A 102 11.69 5.51 12.67
CA ASP A 102 10.43 6.11 12.27
C ASP A 102 9.51 6.17 13.48
N GLU A 103 9.27 7.38 13.99
CA GLU A 103 8.46 7.61 15.20
C GLU A 103 6.98 7.37 14.97
N VAL A 104 6.53 7.39 13.71
CA VAL A 104 5.13 7.15 13.34
C VAL A 104 4.85 5.65 13.26
N THR A 105 5.68 4.92 12.52
CA THR A 105 5.45 3.48 12.28
C THR A 105 6.00 2.60 13.40
N GLY A 106 6.92 3.12 14.21
CA GLY A 106 7.67 2.35 15.21
C GLY A 106 8.73 1.41 14.61
N LEU A 107 8.99 1.55 13.31
CA LEU A 107 10.03 0.82 12.61
C LEU A 107 11.39 1.50 12.78
N THR A 108 12.46 0.71 12.76
CA THR A 108 13.83 1.23 12.72
C THR A 108 14.52 0.69 11.48
N TRP A 109 15.16 1.58 10.73
CA TRP A 109 15.72 1.34 9.42
C TRP A 109 17.24 1.49 9.41
N GLN A 110 17.92 0.79 8.51
CA GLN A 110 19.26 1.19 8.12
C GLN A 110 19.22 2.58 7.49
N LYS A 111 20.04 3.52 7.98
CA LYS A 111 20.23 4.83 7.34
C LYS A 111 20.90 4.65 5.98
N THR A 112 22.05 3.96 5.99
CA THR A 112 22.82 3.61 4.80
C THR A 112 22.68 2.12 4.53
N TYR A 113 22.22 1.76 3.34
CA TYR A 113 22.14 0.37 2.91
C TYR A 113 23.50 -0.12 2.40
N ASP A 114 23.67 -1.43 2.31
CA ASP A 114 24.82 -2.04 1.66
C ASP A 114 24.86 -1.61 0.18
N SER A 115 26.03 -1.22 -0.32
CA SER A 115 26.20 -0.79 -1.72
C SER A 115 26.13 -1.94 -2.73
N GLY A 116 26.03 -3.19 -2.27
CA GLY A 116 25.85 -4.35 -3.11
C GLY A 116 24.43 -4.41 -3.70
N THR A 117 24.34 -5.12 -4.83
CA THR A 117 23.08 -5.51 -5.44
C THR A 117 22.96 -7.03 -5.42
N TYR A 118 21.76 -7.53 -5.18
CA TYR A 118 21.50 -8.93 -4.88
C TYR A 118 20.33 -9.47 -5.71
N TYR A 119 20.41 -10.74 -6.10
CA TYR A 119 19.20 -11.48 -6.43
C TYR A 119 18.36 -11.69 -5.16
N TRP A 120 17.06 -11.68 -5.29
CA TRP A 120 16.15 -11.85 -4.14
C TRP A 120 16.46 -13.11 -3.32
N ALA A 121 16.79 -14.21 -3.98
CA ALA A 121 17.14 -15.48 -3.33
C ALA A 121 18.37 -15.38 -2.38
N SER A 122 19.19 -14.35 -2.52
CA SER A 122 20.41 -14.14 -1.72
C SER A 122 20.33 -13.00 -0.71
N ILE A 123 19.20 -12.27 -0.62
CA ILE A 123 19.07 -11.11 0.29
C ILE A 123 19.19 -11.49 1.78
N GLN A 124 18.87 -12.74 2.13
CA GLN A 124 19.00 -13.21 3.51
C GLN A 124 20.44 -13.10 4.02
N THR A 125 21.44 -13.22 3.14
CA THR A 125 22.86 -13.05 3.52
C THR A 125 23.18 -11.65 4.06
N VAL A 126 22.48 -10.62 3.56
CA VAL A 126 22.62 -9.23 4.05
C VAL A 126 22.08 -9.14 5.47
N VAL A 127 20.89 -9.70 5.71
CA VAL A 127 20.25 -9.76 7.04
C VAL A 127 21.14 -10.49 8.04
N ASP A 128 21.62 -11.67 7.67
CA ASP A 128 22.47 -12.50 8.54
C ASP A 128 23.77 -11.78 8.92
N ASN A 129 24.36 -11.05 7.98
CA ASN A 129 25.57 -10.25 8.23
C ASN A 129 25.30 -9.10 9.21
N LEU A 130 24.20 -8.37 9.06
CA LEU A 130 23.82 -7.30 9.99
C LEU A 130 23.58 -7.82 11.39
N ASN A 131 22.84 -8.93 11.51
CA ASN A 131 22.53 -9.56 12.78
C ASN A 131 23.79 -10.12 13.47
N LYS A 132 24.68 -10.74 12.71
CA LYS A 132 25.98 -11.22 13.20
C LYS A 132 26.90 -10.08 13.70
N GLN A 133 26.85 -8.94 13.03
CA GLN A 133 27.64 -7.76 13.40
C GLN A 133 26.99 -6.93 14.51
N ASN A 134 25.80 -7.28 14.95
CA ASN A 134 25.02 -6.48 15.89
C ASN A 134 24.89 -5.00 15.42
N TYR A 135 24.56 -4.81 14.13
CA TYR A 135 24.58 -3.51 13.46
C TYR A 135 23.67 -2.50 14.16
N GLY A 136 24.20 -1.31 14.49
CA GLY A 136 23.49 -0.29 15.25
C GLY A 136 23.03 -0.73 16.63
N GLY A 137 23.65 -1.78 17.21
CA GLY A 137 23.30 -2.37 18.50
C GLY A 137 22.16 -3.39 18.46
N TYR A 138 21.76 -3.86 17.26
CA TYR A 138 20.61 -4.75 17.09
C TYR A 138 20.97 -6.03 16.33
N SER A 139 20.28 -7.13 16.66
CA SER A 139 20.46 -8.45 16.04
C SER A 139 19.14 -9.08 15.52
N ASP A 140 18.12 -8.25 15.33
CA ASP A 140 16.77 -8.63 14.86
C ASP A 140 16.39 -7.95 13.54
N TRP A 141 17.39 -7.64 12.72
CA TRP A 141 17.19 -7.10 11.38
C TRP A 141 16.51 -8.13 10.48
N ARG A 142 15.67 -7.66 9.57
CA ARG A 142 14.96 -8.46 8.58
C ARG A 142 14.76 -7.69 7.28
N VAL A 143 14.38 -8.41 6.22
CA VAL A 143 13.90 -7.78 5.00
C VAL A 143 12.52 -7.18 5.27
N PRO A 144 12.25 -5.93 4.86
CA PRO A 144 10.93 -5.31 5.03
C PRO A 144 9.87 -5.99 4.15
N THR A 145 8.62 -5.97 4.59
CA THR A 145 7.51 -6.16 3.65
C THR A 145 7.41 -4.97 2.71
N ILE A 146 6.68 -5.17 1.61
CA ILE A 146 6.45 -4.11 0.64
C ILE A 146 5.71 -2.91 1.26
N LYS A 147 4.74 -3.16 2.16
CA LYS A 147 4.02 -2.10 2.89
C LYS A 147 4.91 -1.34 3.86
N GLU A 148 5.79 -2.05 4.57
CA GLU A 148 6.80 -1.41 5.42
C GLU A 148 7.77 -0.58 4.57
N LEU A 149 8.31 -1.15 3.50
CA LEU A 149 9.25 -0.46 2.64
C LEU A 149 8.61 0.80 2.02
N TYR A 150 7.35 0.69 1.58
CA TYR A 150 6.62 1.81 0.99
C TYR A 150 6.23 2.89 2.02
N SER A 151 6.31 2.63 3.32
CA SER A 151 6.13 3.68 4.34
C SER A 151 7.16 4.80 4.21
N LEU A 152 8.36 4.49 3.69
CA LEU A 152 9.43 5.46 3.45
C LEU A 152 9.21 6.32 2.20
N TRP A 153 8.25 5.95 1.31
CA TRP A 153 7.96 6.70 0.11
C TRP A 153 7.51 8.14 0.45
N ASP A 154 8.07 9.12 -0.24
CA ASP A 154 7.88 10.54 0.04
C ASP A 154 7.68 11.29 -1.29
N ALA A 155 6.57 12.00 -1.45
CA ALA A 155 6.20 12.74 -2.65
C ALA A 155 6.45 14.25 -2.52
N SER A 156 7.15 14.70 -1.49
CA SER A 156 7.37 16.13 -1.26
C SER A 156 8.11 16.79 -2.42
N GLU A 157 9.13 16.12 -2.94
CA GLU A 157 9.94 16.62 -4.05
C GLU A 157 9.88 15.72 -5.29
N GLY A 158 9.56 14.42 -5.09
CA GLY A 158 9.72 13.40 -6.14
C GLY A 158 11.21 13.14 -6.42
N TRP A 159 11.56 12.29 -7.27
CA TRP A 159 12.89 11.91 -7.73
C TRP A 159 14.09 12.41 -6.89
N PRO A 160 14.55 11.71 -5.83
CA PRO A 160 14.00 10.43 -5.37
C PRO A 160 12.77 10.58 -4.47
N TYR A 161 11.91 9.59 -4.50
CA TYR A 161 10.72 9.48 -3.65
C TYR A 161 11.06 8.91 -2.26
N ILE A 162 12.01 9.54 -1.58
CA ILE A 162 12.41 9.21 -0.20
C ILE A 162 13.06 10.43 0.43
N ASN A 163 12.88 10.65 1.72
CA ASN A 163 13.49 11.76 2.43
C ASN A 163 15.01 11.56 2.58
N THR A 164 15.77 12.20 1.70
CA THR A 164 17.24 12.09 1.65
C THR A 164 17.95 12.75 2.83
N ALA A 165 17.27 13.59 3.61
CA ALA A 165 17.83 14.11 4.86
C ALA A 165 18.05 13.01 5.91
N TYR A 166 17.28 11.92 5.82
CA TYR A 166 17.35 10.80 6.75
C TYR A 166 17.89 9.51 6.14
N PHE A 167 17.63 9.25 4.87
CA PHE A 167 17.93 7.98 4.21
C PHE A 167 18.89 8.20 3.03
N ASP A 168 20.02 7.58 3.07
CA ASP A 168 20.97 7.67 1.96
C ASP A 168 20.43 6.90 0.75
N ILE A 169 20.46 7.54 -0.42
CA ILE A 169 20.28 6.93 -1.74
C ILE A 169 21.57 7.23 -2.52
N LYS A 170 22.20 6.18 -3.05
CA LYS A 170 23.45 6.28 -3.81
C LYS A 170 23.12 6.22 -5.29
N TYR A 171 23.41 7.29 -6.01
CA TYR A 171 23.32 7.38 -7.46
C TYR A 171 24.30 8.44 -7.94
N THR A 172 24.77 8.29 -9.18
CA THR A 172 25.70 9.24 -9.81
C THR A 172 24.99 10.13 -10.84
N ASP A 173 23.91 9.64 -11.41
CA ASP A 173 23.09 10.35 -12.39
C ASP A 173 21.61 9.89 -12.36
N GLU A 174 20.78 10.53 -13.16
CA GLU A 174 19.33 10.23 -13.25
C GLU A 174 19.04 8.81 -13.75
N GLN A 175 19.88 8.26 -14.63
CA GLN A 175 19.73 6.90 -15.12
C GLN A 175 19.98 5.88 -14.00
N GLU A 176 21.02 6.11 -13.20
CA GLU A 176 21.31 5.26 -12.04
C GLU A 176 20.22 5.39 -10.97
N LEU A 177 19.71 6.62 -10.74
CA LEU A 177 18.58 6.87 -9.83
C LEU A 177 17.33 6.11 -10.29
N SER A 178 17.05 6.03 -11.59
CA SER A 178 15.90 5.29 -12.13
C SER A 178 15.95 3.79 -11.82
N HIS A 179 17.10 3.28 -11.38
CA HIS A 179 17.32 1.89 -10.96
C HIS A 179 17.51 1.74 -9.44
N ALA A 180 17.15 2.75 -8.64
CA ALA A 180 17.20 2.70 -7.17
C ALA A 180 16.10 1.81 -6.59
N ILE A 181 16.15 0.51 -6.92
CA ILE A 181 15.16 -0.49 -6.56
C ILE A 181 15.60 -1.26 -5.33
N PHE A 182 14.71 -1.37 -4.35
CA PHE A 182 14.93 -2.09 -3.10
C PHE A 182 13.96 -3.26 -2.97
N TRP A 183 14.50 -4.44 -2.68
CA TRP A 183 13.72 -5.66 -2.46
C TRP A 183 12.85 -5.57 -1.22
N SER A 184 11.65 -6.14 -1.32
CA SER A 184 10.82 -6.52 -0.18
C SER A 184 10.85 -8.03 0.07
N SER A 185 10.26 -8.48 1.17
CA SER A 185 10.06 -9.90 1.47
C SER A 185 8.87 -10.51 0.72
N ASP A 186 8.04 -9.71 0.05
CA ASP A 186 6.81 -10.17 -0.57
C ASP A 186 7.05 -10.71 -1.98
N LYS A 187 6.73 -11.99 -2.18
CA LYS A 187 6.72 -12.62 -3.50
C LYS A 187 5.44 -12.29 -4.25
N TYR A 188 5.55 -12.17 -5.56
CA TYR A 188 4.38 -12.12 -6.43
C TYR A 188 3.83 -13.54 -6.66
N THR A 189 2.53 -13.71 -6.54
CA THR A 189 1.87 -15.02 -6.61
C THR A 189 1.41 -15.41 -8.02
N GLY A 190 1.44 -14.45 -8.95
CA GLY A 190 1.09 -14.66 -10.36
C GLY A 190 2.31 -14.90 -11.24
N VAL A 191 2.08 -14.88 -12.53
CA VAL A 191 3.10 -14.94 -13.58
C VAL A 191 3.08 -13.64 -14.38
N LEU A 192 4.24 -13.21 -14.87
CA LEU A 192 4.29 -12.16 -15.88
C LEU A 192 4.03 -12.75 -17.27
N GLY A 193 3.52 -11.92 -18.17
CA GLY A 193 3.30 -12.29 -19.57
C GLY A 193 4.59 -12.50 -20.34
N ASN A 194 4.49 -12.75 -21.64
CA ASN A 194 5.63 -12.85 -22.53
C ASN A 194 6.22 -11.44 -22.76
N VAL A 195 7.04 -11.00 -21.83
CA VAL A 195 7.80 -9.76 -22.02
C VAL A 195 8.85 -10.00 -23.09
N SER A 196 8.68 -9.35 -24.23
CA SER A 196 9.68 -9.33 -25.31
C SER A 196 10.94 -8.54 -24.93
N SER A 197 10.96 -7.90 -23.77
CA SER A 197 12.15 -7.27 -23.21
C SER A 197 12.99 -8.33 -22.50
N SER A 198 14.24 -8.43 -22.92
CA SER A 198 15.27 -9.40 -22.60
C SER A 198 15.64 -9.58 -21.11
N MET A 199 14.83 -9.15 -20.17
CA MET A 199 15.18 -9.12 -18.76
C MET A 199 14.38 -10.05 -17.85
N GLU A 200 13.28 -10.65 -18.33
CA GLU A 200 12.48 -11.54 -17.51
C GLU A 200 12.09 -12.82 -18.29
N THR A 201 12.36 -13.96 -17.72
CA THR A 201 12.01 -15.26 -18.33
C THR A 201 10.57 -15.59 -17.95
N PRO A 202 9.67 -15.89 -18.90
CA PRO A 202 8.32 -16.34 -18.61
C PRO A 202 8.31 -17.52 -17.62
N GLY A 203 7.46 -17.43 -16.59
CA GLY A 203 7.37 -18.46 -15.56
C GLY A 203 8.40 -18.37 -14.44
N SER A 204 9.25 -17.33 -14.40
CA SER A 204 10.14 -17.07 -13.26
C SER A 204 9.36 -16.73 -12.01
N GLU A 205 9.84 -17.17 -10.83
CA GLU A 205 9.38 -16.62 -9.57
C GLU A 205 9.75 -15.14 -9.45
N LEU A 206 8.86 -14.36 -8.87
CA LEU A 206 8.96 -12.91 -8.79
C LEU A 206 8.81 -12.44 -7.35
N ALA A 207 9.41 -11.29 -7.01
CA ALA A 207 9.21 -10.59 -5.75
C ALA A 207 9.03 -9.09 -6.00
N PHE A 208 8.30 -8.44 -5.11
CA PHE A 208 8.08 -6.99 -5.20
C PHE A 208 9.28 -6.19 -4.68
N GLY A 209 9.50 -5.06 -5.32
CA GLY A 209 10.43 -4.05 -4.89
C GLY A 209 9.85 -2.63 -5.03
N VAL A 210 10.39 -1.71 -4.25
CA VAL A 210 10.14 -0.27 -4.38
C VAL A 210 11.30 0.37 -5.11
N ASN A 211 11.01 1.07 -6.18
CA ASN A 211 11.97 1.95 -6.84
C ASN A 211 11.84 3.36 -6.24
N PHE A 212 12.75 3.73 -5.35
CA PHE A 212 12.72 5.06 -4.74
C PHE A 212 13.17 6.18 -5.69
N GLY A 213 13.83 5.87 -6.80
CA GLY A 213 14.10 6.87 -7.84
C GLY A 213 12.82 7.33 -8.50
N THR A 214 12.02 6.39 -8.99
CA THR A 214 10.80 6.67 -9.78
C THR A 214 9.50 6.57 -8.97
N GLY A 215 9.55 6.13 -7.71
CA GLY A 215 8.41 6.03 -6.82
C GLY A 215 7.53 4.77 -6.98
N HIS A 216 7.83 3.89 -7.94
CA HIS A 216 7.00 2.76 -8.30
C HIS A 216 7.15 1.53 -7.38
N ILE A 217 6.07 0.74 -7.29
CA ILE A 217 6.11 -0.66 -6.86
C ILE A 217 5.93 -1.54 -8.10
N LYS A 218 6.83 -2.52 -8.29
CA LYS A 218 6.76 -3.52 -9.35
C LYS A 218 7.26 -4.86 -8.84
N SER A 219 6.89 -5.95 -9.53
CA SER A 219 7.51 -7.25 -9.34
C SER A 219 8.71 -7.43 -10.28
N TYR A 220 9.73 -8.14 -9.81
CA TYR A 220 10.98 -8.40 -10.52
C TYR A 220 11.38 -9.86 -10.34
N SER A 221 12.11 -10.43 -11.31
CA SER A 221 12.61 -11.80 -11.21
C SER A 221 13.57 -11.98 -10.04
N ILE A 222 13.39 -13.08 -9.28
CA ILE A 222 14.18 -13.36 -8.07
C ILE A 222 15.57 -13.91 -8.36
N ASN A 223 15.80 -14.48 -9.54
CA ASN A 223 17.01 -15.26 -9.86
C ASN A 223 17.73 -14.83 -11.15
N VAL A 224 17.06 -14.03 -12.00
CA VAL A 224 17.60 -13.61 -13.32
C VAL A 224 17.37 -12.12 -13.52
N GLY A 225 18.04 -11.52 -14.50
CA GLY A 225 17.92 -10.09 -14.77
C GLY A 225 18.71 -9.21 -13.79
N PRO A 226 18.31 -7.96 -13.61
CA PRO A 226 18.99 -7.02 -12.73
C PRO A 226 18.93 -7.42 -11.26
N LYS A 227 20.01 -7.18 -10.55
CA LYS A 227 20.08 -7.30 -9.10
C LYS A 227 19.69 -5.95 -8.47
N HIS A 228 19.06 -5.99 -7.29
CA HIS A 228 18.59 -4.79 -6.60
C HIS A 228 19.16 -4.67 -5.19
N GLN A 229 18.98 -3.50 -4.59
CA GLN A 229 19.47 -3.18 -3.25
C GLN A 229 18.57 -3.81 -2.16
N VAL A 230 19.09 -3.79 -0.93
CA VAL A 230 18.36 -4.19 0.26
C VAL A 230 18.53 -3.11 1.33
N ARG A 231 17.44 -2.62 1.89
CA ARG A 231 17.40 -1.79 3.10
C ARG A 231 16.68 -2.57 4.18
N CYS A 232 17.41 -3.01 5.18
CA CYS A 232 16.83 -3.80 6.26
C CYS A 232 16.05 -2.93 7.27
N VAL A 233 15.09 -3.58 7.91
CA VAL A 233 14.21 -3.00 8.92
C VAL A 233 14.17 -3.89 10.15
N ARG A 234 13.78 -3.31 11.29
CA ARG A 234 13.44 -4.01 12.53
C ARG A 234 12.29 -3.32 13.26
N GLY A 235 11.80 -3.93 14.32
CA GLY A 235 10.71 -3.37 15.16
C GLY A 235 9.32 -3.75 14.66
N ASN A 236 8.36 -2.92 14.90
CA ASN A 236 6.90 -3.11 14.77
C ASN A 236 6.44 -4.10 13.68
N LEU A 237 6.11 -5.32 14.07
CA LEU A 237 5.64 -6.37 13.15
C LEU A 237 4.17 -6.20 12.74
N SER A 238 3.43 -5.32 13.41
CA SER A 238 2.01 -5.07 13.11
C SER A 238 1.82 -4.06 11.98
N TYR A 239 2.85 -3.29 11.61
CA TYR A 239 2.72 -2.33 10.52
C TYR A 239 2.40 -3.02 9.19
N GLY A 240 1.39 -2.52 8.48
CA GLY A 240 0.90 -3.07 7.22
C GLY A 240 -0.04 -4.27 7.36
N VAL A 241 -0.42 -4.67 8.58
CA VAL A 241 -1.42 -5.73 8.83
C VAL A 241 -2.77 -5.09 9.04
N ASN A 242 -3.68 -5.23 8.07
CA ASN A 242 -5.03 -4.68 8.14
C ASN A 242 -5.94 -5.50 9.07
N LEU A 243 -6.94 -4.84 9.66
CA LEU A 243 -8.00 -5.46 10.45
C LEU A 243 -9.36 -4.98 9.95
N PHE A 244 -9.87 -5.65 8.92
CA PHE A 244 -11.11 -5.26 8.26
C PHE A 244 -12.34 -5.75 9.02
N GLN A 245 -13.33 -4.85 9.13
CA GLN A 245 -14.67 -5.10 9.65
C GLN A 245 -15.70 -4.66 8.63
N ASN A 246 -16.60 -5.58 8.23
CA ASN A 246 -17.76 -5.22 7.40
C ASN A 246 -18.83 -4.58 8.29
N ASN A 247 -19.22 -3.35 7.99
CA ASN A 247 -20.25 -2.61 8.73
C ASN A 247 -21.67 -2.98 8.29
N ASN A 248 -21.83 -3.80 7.22
CA ASN A 248 -23.09 -4.24 6.63
C ASN A 248 -23.98 -3.10 6.09
N ASP A 249 -23.39 -1.97 5.77
CA ASP A 249 -24.03 -0.78 5.22
C ASP A 249 -23.39 -0.32 3.89
N GLY A 250 -22.53 -1.16 3.31
CA GLY A 250 -21.73 -0.85 2.11
C GLY A 250 -20.37 -0.24 2.43
N THR A 251 -20.00 -0.17 3.72
CA THR A 251 -18.67 0.30 4.15
C THR A 251 -17.89 -0.80 4.85
N ILE A 252 -16.56 -0.68 4.79
CA ILE A 252 -15.59 -1.52 5.47
C ILE A 252 -14.70 -0.62 6.34
N SER A 253 -14.68 -0.85 7.65
CA SER A 253 -13.71 -0.22 8.54
C SER A 253 -12.41 -1.02 8.58
N ASP A 254 -11.28 -0.38 8.42
CA ASP A 254 -9.97 -0.93 8.79
C ASP A 254 -9.60 -0.45 10.18
N LEU A 255 -9.84 -1.29 11.17
CA LEU A 255 -9.59 -0.97 12.59
C LEU A 255 -8.11 -0.80 12.91
N ALA A 256 -7.22 -1.30 12.05
CA ALA A 256 -5.78 -1.14 12.23
C ALA A 256 -5.30 0.26 11.84
N THR A 257 -5.90 0.87 10.83
CA THR A 257 -5.50 2.19 10.31
C THR A 257 -6.44 3.33 10.72
N GLY A 258 -7.65 3.01 11.19
CA GLY A 258 -8.70 3.99 11.47
C GLY A 258 -9.34 4.59 10.21
N LEU A 259 -9.21 3.92 9.08
CA LEU A 259 -9.86 4.32 7.83
C LEU A 259 -11.15 3.54 7.60
N MET A 260 -12.14 4.21 7.00
CA MET A 260 -13.35 3.59 6.48
C MET A 260 -13.34 3.68 4.96
N TRP A 261 -13.69 2.57 4.32
CA TRP A 261 -13.65 2.40 2.88
C TRP A 261 -15.03 2.08 2.31
N GLN A 262 -15.30 2.55 1.12
CA GLN A 262 -16.39 2.05 0.31
C GLN A 262 -16.13 0.58 -0.05
N GLN A 263 -17.09 -0.32 0.21
CA GLN A 263 -16.93 -1.76 -0.05
C GLN A 263 -16.85 -2.06 -1.56
N ASN A 264 -17.74 -1.47 -2.35
CA ASN A 264 -17.74 -1.57 -3.81
C ASN A 264 -16.89 -0.45 -4.41
N ASP A 265 -16.42 -0.62 -5.63
CA ASP A 265 -15.90 0.50 -6.43
C ASP A 265 -17.03 1.27 -7.13
N ASN A 266 -16.69 2.28 -7.92
CA ASN A 266 -17.66 3.11 -8.65
C ASN A 266 -18.25 2.45 -9.91
N GLY A 267 -17.81 1.25 -10.30
CA GLY A 267 -18.34 0.44 -11.40
C GLY A 267 -17.91 0.87 -12.80
N SER A 268 -17.13 1.93 -12.97
CA SER A 268 -16.67 2.40 -14.29
C SER A 268 -15.41 3.24 -14.20
N GLY A 269 -14.57 3.16 -15.25
CA GLY A 269 -13.37 3.97 -15.37
C GLY A 269 -13.69 5.45 -15.68
N MET A 270 -12.84 6.35 -15.20
CA MET A 270 -12.91 7.79 -15.46
C MET A 270 -11.52 8.42 -15.38
N ASP A 271 -11.34 9.57 -16.02
CA ASP A 271 -10.11 10.33 -15.88
C ASP A 271 -9.95 10.93 -14.47
N TRP A 272 -8.75 11.35 -14.14
CA TRP A 272 -8.44 11.79 -12.78
C TRP A 272 -9.26 12.99 -12.30
N LYS A 273 -9.55 13.96 -13.17
CA LYS A 273 -10.39 15.11 -12.84
C LYS A 273 -11.80 14.66 -12.45
N ASN A 274 -12.38 13.79 -13.26
CA ASN A 274 -13.71 13.24 -12.99
C ASN A 274 -13.71 12.33 -11.74
N ALA A 275 -12.62 11.62 -11.46
CA ALA A 275 -12.46 10.85 -10.22
C ALA A 275 -12.50 11.74 -8.97
N LEU A 276 -11.81 12.89 -8.98
CA LEU A 276 -11.88 13.87 -7.89
C LEU A 276 -13.30 14.46 -7.75
N ALA A 277 -13.95 14.82 -8.89
CA ALA A 277 -15.32 15.33 -8.90
C ALA A 277 -16.34 14.27 -8.44
N TYR A 278 -16.09 12.99 -8.69
CA TYR A 278 -16.92 11.88 -8.21
C TYR A 278 -17.03 11.90 -6.69
N ALA A 279 -15.93 12.07 -5.96
CA ALA A 279 -15.96 12.16 -4.50
C ALA A 279 -16.83 13.33 -4.02
N GLN A 280 -16.75 14.49 -4.67
CA GLN A 280 -17.59 15.65 -4.36
C GLN A 280 -19.08 15.35 -4.60
N THR A 281 -19.39 14.66 -5.70
CA THR A 281 -20.76 14.24 -6.02
C THR A 281 -21.33 13.26 -4.98
N GLN A 282 -20.52 12.29 -4.54
CA GLN A 282 -20.93 11.34 -3.50
C GLN A 282 -21.17 12.04 -2.16
N ASN A 283 -20.37 13.04 -1.80
CA ASN A 283 -20.54 13.84 -0.59
C ASN A 283 -21.83 14.67 -0.65
N ALA A 284 -22.14 15.30 -1.79
CA ALA A 284 -23.38 16.04 -1.98
C ALA A 284 -24.63 15.14 -1.88
N ALA A 285 -24.49 13.86 -2.25
CA ALA A 285 -25.55 12.85 -2.15
C ALA A 285 -25.62 12.18 -0.78
N ASN A 286 -24.77 12.51 0.18
CA ASN A 286 -24.65 11.83 1.48
C ASN A 286 -24.51 10.31 1.33
N HIS A 287 -23.60 9.89 0.43
CA HIS A 287 -23.42 8.50 0.01
C HIS A 287 -23.06 7.60 1.20
N LEU A 288 -23.77 6.47 1.34
CA LEU A 288 -23.62 5.54 2.46
C LEU A 288 -23.72 6.23 3.85
N GLY A 289 -24.50 7.33 3.92
CA GLY A 289 -24.70 8.09 5.16
C GLY A 289 -23.58 9.05 5.54
N HIS A 290 -22.61 9.28 4.65
CA HIS A 290 -21.44 10.14 4.90
C HIS A 290 -21.27 11.20 3.81
N ASN A 291 -20.65 12.33 4.16
CA ASN A 291 -20.43 13.48 3.28
C ASN A 291 -18.98 14.00 3.31
N ASP A 292 -18.04 13.16 3.75
CA ASP A 292 -16.61 13.46 3.87
C ASP A 292 -15.73 12.43 3.12
N TRP A 293 -16.31 11.76 2.12
CA TRP A 293 -15.59 10.87 1.22
C TRP A 293 -14.54 11.62 0.40
N ARG A 294 -13.42 10.96 0.15
CA ARG A 294 -12.36 11.44 -0.74
C ARG A 294 -11.70 10.27 -1.49
N LEU A 295 -10.95 10.59 -2.52
CA LEU A 295 -10.00 9.61 -3.04
C LEU A 295 -8.93 9.32 -1.97
N PRO A 296 -8.46 8.08 -1.88
CA PRO A 296 -7.32 7.76 -1.04
C PRO A 296 -6.04 8.39 -1.59
N ASN A 297 -5.09 8.72 -0.75
CA ASN A 297 -3.73 8.97 -1.21
C ASN A 297 -3.02 7.65 -1.58
N THR A 298 -1.83 7.76 -2.18
CA THR A 298 -1.11 6.60 -2.71
C THR A 298 -0.79 5.56 -1.63
N LYS A 299 -0.38 5.98 -0.43
CA LYS A 299 -0.07 5.06 0.67
C LYS A 299 -1.32 4.41 1.27
N GLU A 300 -2.41 5.15 1.35
CA GLU A 300 -3.69 4.62 1.83
C GLU A 300 -4.21 3.54 0.87
N LEU A 301 -4.24 3.81 -0.43
CA LEU A 301 -4.73 2.82 -1.39
C LEU A 301 -3.80 1.60 -1.46
N GLN A 302 -2.48 1.81 -1.43
CA GLN A 302 -1.49 0.74 -1.39
C GLN A 302 -1.63 -0.13 -0.11
N SER A 303 -2.07 0.45 1.01
CA SER A 303 -2.30 -0.32 2.24
C SER A 303 -3.38 -1.39 2.11
N LEU A 304 -4.32 -1.26 1.17
CA LEU A 304 -5.35 -2.26 0.89
C LEU A 304 -4.82 -3.46 0.08
N VAL A 305 -3.67 -3.34 -0.58
CA VAL A 305 -3.16 -4.42 -1.44
C VAL A 305 -2.91 -5.69 -0.64
N ASP A 306 -3.51 -6.79 -1.09
CA ASP A 306 -3.20 -8.14 -0.64
C ASP A 306 -2.21 -8.78 -1.63
N TYR A 307 -0.94 -8.69 -1.32
CA TYR A 307 0.16 -9.21 -2.15
C TYR A 307 0.18 -10.75 -2.27
N LYS A 308 -0.71 -11.44 -1.58
CA LYS A 308 -0.92 -12.89 -1.74
C LYS A 308 -1.92 -13.22 -2.84
N ARG A 309 -2.56 -12.24 -3.47
CA ARG A 309 -3.60 -12.41 -4.48
C ARG A 309 -3.19 -11.83 -5.83
N SER A 310 -3.66 -12.47 -6.90
CA SER A 310 -3.52 -11.99 -8.27
C SER A 310 -4.59 -12.61 -9.16
N PRO A 311 -5.07 -11.93 -10.21
CA PRO A 311 -6.01 -12.51 -11.18
C PRO A 311 -5.51 -13.83 -11.78
N TYR A 312 -4.20 -13.95 -11.95
CA TYR A 312 -3.55 -15.14 -12.51
C TYR A 312 -2.58 -15.78 -11.52
N ALA A 313 -2.98 -15.85 -10.25
CA ALA A 313 -2.20 -16.55 -9.25
C ALA A 313 -2.07 -18.03 -9.60
N THR A 314 -0.87 -18.57 -9.38
CA THR A 314 -0.59 -19.99 -9.61
C THR A 314 -1.31 -20.92 -8.64
N ASN A 315 -1.61 -20.42 -7.45
CA ASN A 315 -2.45 -21.12 -6.47
C ASN A 315 -3.92 -20.67 -6.65
N PRO A 316 -4.87 -21.59 -6.97
CA PRO A 316 -6.28 -21.24 -7.16
C PRO A 316 -6.94 -20.53 -5.97
N ALA A 317 -6.50 -20.77 -4.75
CA ALA A 317 -7.01 -20.09 -3.55
C ALA A 317 -6.69 -18.59 -3.53
N ASN A 318 -5.70 -18.16 -4.29
CA ASN A 318 -5.21 -16.79 -4.36
C ASN A 318 -5.68 -16.04 -5.63
N VAL A 319 -6.47 -16.69 -6.48
CA VAL A 319 -6.98 -16.08 -7.72
C VAL A 319 -8.03 -15.01 -7.38
N GLY A 320 -7.86 -13.83 -7.97
CA GLY A 320 -8.74 -12.68 -7.81
C GLY A 320 -8.00 -11.36 -7.78
N PRO A 321 -8.68 -10.24 -7.58
CA PRO A 321 -8.04 -8.94 -7.47
C PRO A 321 -7.07 -8.92 -6.27
N ALA A 322 -6.00 -8.14 -6.38
CA ALA A 322 -4.98 -8.00 -5.33
C ALA A 322 -5.49 -7.18 -4.12
N ILE A 323 -6.63 -7.57 -3.58
CA ILE A 323 -7.26 -6.95 -2.41
C ILE A 323 -7.99 -8.02 -1.60
N ASN A 324 -8.22 -7.78 -0.31
CA ASN A 324 -8.99 -8.70 0.53
C ASN A 324 -10.39 -8.93 -0.05
N ALA A 325 -10.86 -10.18 -0.04
CA ALA A 325 -12.16 -10.58 -0.60
C ALA A 325 -13.40 -9.96 0.09
N ILE A 326 -13.21 -9.24 1.21
CA ILE A 326 -14.28 -8.44 1.84
C ILE A 326 -14.69 -7.25 0.96
N PHE A 327 -13.81 -6.81 0.06
CA PHE A 327 -14.07 -5.76 -0.93
C PHE A 327 -14.55 -6.36 -2.24
N SER A 328 -15.49 -5.68 -2.92
CA SER A 328 -15.92 -6.02 -4.26
C SER A 328 -15.14 -5.19 -5.28
N CYS A 329 -14.63 -5.83 -6.31
CA CYS A 329 -14.03 -5.19 -7.46
C CYS A 329 -14.80 -5.52 -8.72
N THR A 330 -15.06 -4.53 -9.56
CA THR A 330 -15.68 -4.73 -10.87
C THR A 330 -14.74 -5.57 -11.75
N SER A 331 -15.27 -6.62 -12.38
CA SER A 331 -14.52 -7.38 -13.39
C SER A 331 -14.52 -6.62 -14.71
N ILE A 332 -13.37 -6.58 -15.38
CA ILE A 332 -13.18 -5.96 -16.69
C ILE A 332 -12.59 -6.95 -17.69
N LEU A 333 -12.57 -6.58 -18.95
CA LEU A 333 -11.65 -7.12 -19.94
C LEU A 333 -10.53 -6.11 -20.11
N ASN A 334 -9.28 -6.57 -19.97
CA ASN A 334 -8.11 -5.74 -20.14
C ASN A 334 -7.85 -5.40 -21.63
N ASP A 335 -6.84 -4.57 -21.92
CA ASP A 335 -6.47 -4.16 -23.29
C ASP A 335 -6.15 -5.38 -24.20
N GLY A 336 -5.74 -6.51 -23.63
CA GLY A 336 -5.55 -7.79 -24.34
C GLY A 336 -6.80 -8.64 -24.45
N GLY A 337 -7.99 -8.17 -24.01
CA GLY A 337 -9.27 -8.88 -24.04
C GLY A 337 -9.38 -10.03 -23.04
N LYS A 338 -8.51 -10.09 -22.03
CA LYS A 338 -8.55 -11.09 -20.96
C LYS A 338 -9.33 -10.59 -19.75
N ALA A 339 -9.96 -11.51 -19.01
CA ALA A 339 -10.66 -11.15 -17.76
C ALA A 339 -9.67 -10.66 -16.71
N ASP A 340 -9.94 -9.50 -16.14
CA ASP A 340 -9.06 -8.83 -15.18
C ASP A 340 -9.86 -7.92 -14.23
N TYR A 341 -9.13 -7.09 -13.48
CA TYR A 341 -9.67 -6.08 -12.56
C TYR A 341 -8.98 -4.73 -12.81
N PRO A 342 -9.69 -3.61 -12.55
CA PRO A 342 -9.20 -2.29 -12.92
C PRO A 342 -8.08 -1.78 -12.02
N TYR A 343 -7.47 -0.68 -12.45
CA TYR A 343 -6.63 0.19 -11.67
C TYR A 343 -7.49 1.24 -10.95
N TYR A 344 -6.98 1.76 -9.84
CA TYR A 344 -7.71 2.71 -9.01
C TYR A 344 -6.91 3.98 -8.80
N TRP A 345 -7.52 5.13 -9.10
CA TRP A 345 -6.90 6.42 -8.88
C TRP A 345 -6.66 6.69 -7.39
N THR A 346 -5.54 7.36 -7.12
CA THR A 346 -5.30 8.07 -5.87
C THR A 346 -5.48 9.57 -6.08
N ASN A 347 -5.52 10.34 -5.00
CA ASN A 347 -5.58 11.80 -5.09
C ASN A 347 -4.18 12.46 -5.14
N THR A 348 -3.11 11.67 -5.25
CA THR A 348 -1.72 12.14 -5.23
C THR A 348 -1.24 12.40 -6.66
N SER A 349 -0.79 13.61 -6.94
CA SER A 349 -0.18 13.98 -8.23
C SER A 349 1.23 13.42 -8.39
N ALA A 350 1.65 13.19 -9.63
CA ALA A 350 2.96 12.64 -9.97
C ALA A 350 3.68 13.44 -11.04
N ILE A 351 5.03 13.41 -11.00
CA ILE A 351 5.91 13.85 -12.08
C ILE A 351 6.51 12.64 -12.79
N ALA A 352 6.59 12.70 -14.11
CA ALA A 352 7.08 11.57 -14.90
C ALA A 352 8.61 11.42 -14.90
N ASN A 353 9.33 12.50 -14.63
CA ASN A 353 10.79 12.56 -14.62
C ASN A 353 11.26 13.76 -13.78
N PRO A 354 12.56 13.87 -13.42
CA PRO A 354 13.08 14.90 -12.51
C PRO A 354 12.85 16.34 -12.98
N THR A 355 12.76 16.56 -14.27
CA THR A 355 12.54 17.90 -14.88
C THR A 355 11.10 18.10 -15.35
N GLY A 356 10.22 17.11 -15.07
CA GLY A 356 8.82 17.11 -15.51
C GLY A 356 7.94 18.04 -14.69
N THR A 357 6.68 18.12 -15.13
CA THR A 357 5.61 18.79 -14.42
C THR A 357 4.62 17.77 -13.86
N TYR A 358 3.77 18.17 -12.92
CA TYR A 358 2.78 17.30 -12.28
C TYR A 358 1.56 17.02 -13.18
N THR A 359 1.80 16.54 -14.41
CA THR A 359 0.77 16.18 -15.39
C THR A 359 0.16 14.81 -15.16
N ASN A 360 0.73 14.03 -14.26
CA ASN A 360 0.33 12.67 -13.97
C ASN A 360 -0.26 12.54 -12.55
N ALA A 361 -0.93 11.41 -12.28
CA ALA A 361 -1.42 11.03 -10.97
C ALA A 361 -1.12 9.56 -10.69
N TRP A 362 -0.96 9.21 -9.42
CA TRP A 362 -0.68 7.85 -8.98
C TRP A 362 -1.93 6.99 -9.00
N TYR A 363 -1.74 5.71 -9.30
CA TYR A 363 -2.76 4.66 -9.20
C TYR A 363 -2.19 3.36 -8.63
N VAL A 364 -3.08 2.50 -8.15
CA VAL A 364 -2.77 1.14 -7.69
C VAL A 364 -3.51 0.14 -8.57
N ALA A 365 -2.80 -0.86 -9.09
CA ALA A 365 -3.38 -1.92 -9.90
C ALA A 365 -3.85 -3.07 -9.00
N PHE A 366 -5.15 -3.29 -8.88
CA PHE A 366 -5.67 -4.52 -8.27
C PHE A 366 -5.81 -5.66 -9.28
N GLY A 367 -5.85 -5.36 -10.57
CA GLY A 367 -5.64 -6.27 -11.69
C GLY A 367 -4.17 -6.38 -12.06
N GLN A 368 -3.88 -6.99 -13.21
CA GLN A 368 -2.53 -7.03 -13.78
C GLN A 368 -2.08 -5.62 -14.18
N ALA A 369 -0.86 -5.26 -13.85
CA ALA A 369 -0.28 -4.00 -14.32
C ALA A 369 0.39 -4.23 -15.68
N GLU A 370 -0.31 -3.90 -16.75
CA GLU A 370 -0.04 -4.29 -18.12
C GLU A 370 0.72 -3.24 -18.94
N ASP A 371 1.20 -3.68 -20.09
CA ASP A 371 1.61 -2.79 -21.18
C ASP A 371 0.43 -2.51 -22.13
N GLY A 372 0.65 -1.71 -23.18
CA GLY A 372 -0.38 -1.40 -24.19
C GLY A 372 -0.82 -2.57 -25.06
N ASN A 373 -0.29 -3.78 -24.83
CA ASN A 373 -0.70 -5.02 -25.50
C ASN A 373 -1.48 -5.96 -24.56
N GLY A 374 -1.77 -5.53 -23.34
CA GLY A 374 -2.43 -6.35 -22.32
C GLY A 374 -1.54 -7.44 -21.74
N GLU A 375 -0.21 -7.28 -21.78
CA GLU A 375 0.73 -8.20 -21.17
C GLU A 375 1.13 -7.72 -19.78
N ASN A 376 0.99 -8.57 -18.77
CA ASN A 376 1.32 -8.27 -17.38
C ASN A 376 2.83 -8.02 -17.22
N LEU A 377 3.23 -6.78 -17.02
CA LEU A 377 4.64 -6.38 -16.89
C LEU A 377 5.09 -6.18 -15.43
N HIS A 378 4.16 -5.89 -14.52
CA HIS A 378 4.56 -5.37 -13.21
C HIS A 378 3.91 -6.11 -12.05
N GLY A 379 2.89 -6.94 -12.31
CA GLY A 379 2.15 -7.71 -11.32
C GLY A 379 1.01 -6.94 -10.67
N ALA A 380 -0.06 -7.65 -10.31
CA ALA A 380 -1.16 -7.12 -9.51
C ALA A 380 -0.64 -6.67 -8.14
N GLY A 381 -1.01 -5.47 -7.71
CA GLY A 381 -0.45 -4.78 -6.54
C GLY A 381 0.62 -3.75 -6.88
N ALA A 382 0.94 -3.56 -8.17
CA ALA A 382 1.84 -2.51 -8.62
C ALA A 382 1.26 -1.12 -8.30
N VAL A 383 2.16 -0.17 -7.96
CA VAL A 383 1.85 1.25 -7.80
C VAL A 383 2.58 2.00 -8.88
N ARG A 384 1.82 2.74 -9.67
CA ARG A 384 2.32 3.46 -10.85
C ARG A 384 1.63 4.80 -10.99
N PHE A 385 2.03 5.57 -11.97
CA PHE A 385 1.33 6.80 -12.36
C PHE A 385 1.07 6.83 -13.86
N ASP A 386 0.07 7.59 -14.25
CA ASP A 386 -0.21 7.91 -15.64
C ASP A 386 -0.82 9.32 -15.77
N ARG A 387 -1.06 9.75 -17.01
CA ARG A 387 -1.59 11.08 -17.31
C ARG A 387 -2.95 11.30 -16.65
N LYS A 388 -3.18 12.52 -16.17
CA LYS A 388 -4.45 12.94 -15.57
C LYS A 388 -5.62 13.00 -16.57
N THR A 389 -5.32 13.05 -17.86
CA THR A 389 -6.30 13.14 -18.94
C THR A 389 -6.02 12.13 -20.03
N VAL A 390 -7.08 11.65 -20.68
CA VAL A 390 -6.98 10.80 -21.86
C VAL A 390 -6.14 11.50 -22.93
N GLY A 391 -5.12 10.81 -23.43
CA GLY A 391 -4.21 11.28 -24.45
C GLY A 391 -3.91 10.20 -25.47
N THR A 392 -3.15 10.55 -26.51
CA THR A 392 -2.69 9.58 -27.50
C THR A 392 -1.49 8.80 -26.97
N GLY A 393 -1.54 7.45 -27.00
CA GLY A 393 -0.37 6.59 -26.82
C GLY A 393 -0.33 5.70 -25.57
N GLU A 394 -1.29 5.84 -24.66
CA GLU A 394 -1.45 4.92 -23.52
C GLU A 394 -2.81 4.19 -23.64
N GLY A 395 -2.90 2.96 -23.16
CA GLY A 395 -4.16 2.20 -23.13
C GLY A 395 -5.22 2.88 -22.25
N GLU A 396 -6.50 2.67 -22.58
CA GLU A 396 -7.62 3.30 -21.86
C GLU A 396 -7.64 2.92 -20.37
N GLU A 397 -7.21 1.70 -20.03
CA GLU A 397 -7.14 1.22 -18.65
C GLU A 397 -6.26 2.06 -17.73
N ARG A 398 -5.28 2.78 -18.26
CA ARG A 398 -4.32 3.53 -17.45
C ARG A 398 -4.78 4.95 -17.16
N VAL A 399 -5.63 5.50 -18.00
CA VAL A 399 -6.14 6.87 -17.91
C VAL A 399 -7.61 6.93 -17.54
N LEU A 400 -8.33 5.82 -17.63
CA LEU A 400 -9.70 5.64 -17.19
C LEU A 400 -9.77 4.66 -16.02
N ASN A 401 -9.20 5.08 -14.87
CA ASN A 401 -9.16 4.24 -13.70
C ASN A 401 -10.44 4.36 -12.87
N TYR A 402 -10.66 3.35 -12.05
CA TYR A 402 -11.81 3.26 -11.14
C TYR A 402 -11.55 4.05 -9.85
N VAL A 403 -12.59 4.17 -9.04
CA VAL A 403 -12.54 4.88 -7.77
C VAL A 403 -13.02 3.98 -6.64
N ARG A 404 -12.26 3.95 -5.54
CA ARG A 404 -12.67 3.45 -4.24
C ARG A 404 -12.49 4.55 -3.23
N LEU A 405 -13.60 5.03 -2.69
CA LEU A 405 -13.56 6.15 -1.75
C LEU A 405 -13.12 5.71 -0.35
N VAL A 406 -12.50 6.64 0.35
CA VAL A 406 -12.05 6.51 1.73
C VAL A 406 -12.47 7.73 2.56
N ARG A 407 -12.63 7.53 3.85
CA ARG A 407 -12.76 8.59 4.86
C ARG A 407 -12.05 8.16 6.15
N THR A 408 -11.83 9.10 7.06
CA THR A 408 -11.39 8.76 8.44
C THR A 408 -12.60 8.24 9.21
N ASN A 409 -12.40 7.14 9.95
CA ASN A 409 -13.48 6.49 10.72
C ASN A 409 -13.83 7.26 12.00
#